data_241e8b7e6e5f8e827b3721ecbe011cb9
#
_entry.id   241e8b7e6e5f8e827b3721ecbe011cb9
#
_cell.length_a   1.000
_cell.length_b   1.000
_cell.length_c   1.000
_cell.angle_alpha   90.00
_cell.angle_beta   90.00
_cell.angle_gamma   90.00
#
_symmetry.space_group_name_H-M   'P 1'
#
loop_
_entity.id
_entity.type
_entity.pdbx_description
1 polymer ?
#
loop_
_entity_poly.entity_id
_entity_poly.type
_entity_poly.pdbx_seq_one_letter_code
_entity_poly.pdbx_strand_id
1 'polypeptide(L)'
;MAREPRERKGGEERDSEFVDKLVHINRVAKVVKGGRRFGFAALVVVGDQKGRVGFGHGKAREVPEAIRKATDAAKRGLTRVPLREGRTLHHDVAGRHGAGRVYLRAAPPGTGIIAGGPMRAVFETLGMQDVVAKSLGTSNPYNVVRATFDALKRQDSPRAVAARRNVKVSALQARRRDIEAEQAAD
;
A
#
# COMPACT_ATOMS: atom_id res chain seq x y z
N MET A 1 39.80 -3.46 30.91
CA MET A 1 38.53 -4.20 30.76
C MET A 1 37.87 -3.73 29.49
N ALA A 2 37.99 -4.51 28.39
CA ALA A 2 37.41 -4.21 27.11
C ALA A 2 35.93 -4.60 27.11
N ARG A 3 35.04 -3.67 26.70
CA ARG A 3 33.61 -3.95 26.49
C ARG A 3 33.42 -4.74 25.21
N GLU A 4 32.92 -5.96 25.29
CA GLU A 4 32.51 -6.75 24.16
C GLU A 4 31.35 -6.06 23.38
N PRO A 5 31.35 -6.14 22.05
CA PRO A 5 30.26 -5.57 21.25
C PRO A 5 29.02 -6.46 21.40
N ARG A 6 27.90 -5.88 21.88
CA ARG A 6 26.59 -6.54 21.92
C ARG A 6 26.15 -6.86 20.48
N GLU A 7 26.13 -8.13 20.14
CA GLU A 7 25.55 -8.66 18.90
C GLU A 7 24.08 -8.28 18.80
N ARG A 8 23.73 -7.60 17.71
CA ARG A 8 22.35 -7.26 17.35
C ARG A 8 21.63 -8.46 16.72
N LYS A 9 21.26 -9.45 17.52
CA LYS A 9 20.47 -10.63 17.11
C LYS A 9 18.98 -10.35 16.82
N GLY A 10 18.51 -9.12 16.89
CA GLY A 10 17.07 -8.78 16.72
C GLY A 10 16.66 -8.34 15.32
N GLY A 11 17.54 -8.38 14.31
CA GLY A 11 17.28 -7.88 12.95
C GLY A 11 16.69 -8.91 12.01
N GLU A 12 17.19 -10.11 12.04
CA GLU A 12 16.87 -11.14 11.03
C GLU A 12 15.49 -11.80 11.23
N GLU A 13 15.04 -11.98 12.48
CA GLU A 13 13.69 -12.54 12.73
C GLU A 13 12.56 -11.60 12.34
N ARG A 14 12.77 -10.27 12.36
CA ARG A 14 11.77 -9.28 11.92
C ARG A 14 11.69 -9.15 10.40
N ASP A 15 12.73 -9.54 9.68
CA ASP A 15 12.78 -9.46 8.22
C ASP A 15 12.00 -10.60 7.54
N SER A 16 11.81 -11.73 8.22
CA SER A 16 11.03 -12.87 7.71
C SER A 16 9.50 -12.67 7.74
N GLU A 17 9.00 -11.66 8.47
CA GLU A 17 7.56 -11.34 8.53
C GLU A 17 7.06 -10.49 7.35
N PHE A 18 7.95 -9.93 6.54
CA PHE A 18 7.55 -9.01 5.47
C PHE A 18 7.63 -9.68 4.11
N VAL A 19 6.55 -9.55 3.35
CA VAL A 19 6.49 -9.91 1.92
C VAL A 19 6.81 -8.67 1.10
N ASP A 20 7.80 -8.76 0.22
CA ASP A 20 8.13 -7.72 -0.72
C ASP A 20 7.70 -8.08 -2.15
N LYS A 21 7.23 -7.08 -2.89
CA LYS A 21 6.89 -7.21 -4.31
C LYS A 21 7.52 -6.11 -5.12
N LEU A 22 8.27 -6.51 -6.13
CA LEU A 22 8.79 -5.61 -7.13
C LEU A 22 7.66 -5.18 -8.07
N VAL A 23 7.35 -3.88 -8.09
CA VAL A 23 6.31 -3.31 -8.96
C VAL A 23 6.86 -2.95 -10.33
N HIS A 24 8.02 -2.28 -10.36
CA HIS A 24 8.59 -1.80 -11.60
C HIS A 24 10.11 -1.57 -11.48
N ILE A 25 10.83 -1.93 -12.55
CA ILE A 25 12.25 -1.57 -12.74
C ILE A 25 12.35 -0.72 -13.99
N ASN A 26 13.08 0.38 -13.90
CA ASN A 26 13.36 1.25 -15.04
C ASN A 26 14.87 1.50 -15.18
N ARG A 27 15.40 1.38 -16.39
CA ARG A 27 16.77 1.78 -16.71
C ARG A 27 16.80 3.30 -16.90
N VAL A 28 17.64 3.96 -16.13
CA VAL A 28 17.84 5.42 -16.19
C VAL A 28 19.25 5.73 -16.70
N ALA A 29 19.40 6.86 -17.35
CA ALA A 29 20.70 7.30 -17.85
C ALA A 29 20.97 8.76 -17.48
N LYS A 30 22.21 9.09 -17.13
CA LYS A 30 22.71 10.44 -17.00
C LYS A 30 23.67 10.72 -18.15
N VAL A 31 23.39 11.74 -18.94
CA VAL A 31 24.28 12.16 -20.03
C VAL A 31 25.41 13.01 -19.44
N VAL A 32 26.64 12.70 -19.82
CA VAL A 32 27.88 13.41 -19.43
C VAL A 32 28.72 13.70 -20.66
N LYS A 33 29.77 14.55 -20.53
CA LYS A 33 30.74 14.82 -21.60
C LYS A 33 31.43 13.54 -22.02
N GLY A 34 31.25 12.74 -22.77
CA GLY A 34 31.86 11.44 -23.10
C GLY A 34 30.90 10.29 -23.13
N GLY A 35 29.60 10.53 -22.96
CA GLY A 35 28.60 9.47 -23.14
C GLY A 35 27.51 9.44 -22.09
N ARG A 36 26.91 8.25 -21.90
CA ARG A 36 25.79 8.04 -20.97
C ARG A 36 26.21 7.12 -19.84
N ARG A 37 25.95 7.54 -18.59
CA ARG A 37 26.11 6.68 -17.41
C ARG A 37 24.75 6.07 -17.09
N PHE A 38 24.64 4.76 -17.16
CA PHE A 38 23.40 4.01 -16.88
C PHE A 38 23.28 3.66 -15.41
N GLY A 39 22.06 3.49 -14.98
CA GLY A 39 21.66 2.96 -13.68
C GLY A 39 20.25 2.39 -13.74
N PHE A 40 19.79 1.86 -12.63
CA PHE A 40 18.47 1.26 -12.49
C PHE A 40 17.70 1.94 -11.36
N ALA A 41 16.41 2.09 -11.56
CA ALA A 41 15.47 2.57 -10.55
C ALA A 41 14.44 1.47 -10.29
N ALA A 42 14.35 1.00 -9.05
CA ALA A 42 13.37 0.01 -8.63
C ALA A 42 12.28 0.65 -7.77
N LEU A 43 11.04 0.23 -7.97
CA LEU A 43 9.88 0.54 -7.13
C LEU A 43 9.43 -0.77 -6.47
N VAL A 44 9.49 -0.82 -5.14
CA VAL A 44 9.15 -2.00 -4.33
C VAL A 44 8.07 -1.64 -3.34
N VAL A 45 7.15 -2.56 -3.11
CA VAL A 45 6.14 -2.50 -2.05
C VAL A 45 6.42 -3.62 -1.06
N VAL A 46 6.35 -3.32 0.23
CA VAL A 46 6.60 -4.24 1.34
C VAL A 46 5.42 -4.22 2.29
N GLY A 47 4.97 -5.37 2.76
CA GLY A 47 3.88 -5.46 3.73
C GLY A 47 3.95 -6.73 4.57
N ASP A 48 3.20 -6.74 5.67
CA ASP A 48 3.15 -7.86 6.62
C ASP A 48 1.94 -8.78 6.42
N GLN A 49 1.14 -8.55 5.38
CA GLN A 49 -0.14 -9.22 5.12
C GLN A 49 -1.16 -9.13 6.29
N LYS A 50 -0.90 -8.25 7.26
CA LYS A 50 -1.72 -8.02 8.46
C LYS A 50 -2.18 -6.57 8.59
N GLY A 51 -2.23 -5.86 7.46
CA GLY A 51 -2.71 -4.48 7.38
C GLY A 51 -1.63 -3.40 7.47
N ARG A 52 -0.34 -3.75 7.42
CA ARG A 52 0.75 -2.78 7.27
C ARG A 52 1.38 -2.90 5.89
N VAL A 53 1.58 -1.79 5.23
CA VAL A 53 2.21 -1.72 3.91
C VAL A 53 3.03 -0.46 3.76
N GLY A 54 4.13 -0.56 3.03
CA GLY A 54 5.00 0.56 2.69
C GLY A 54 5.47 0.45 1.25
N PHE A 55 5.89 1.54 0.66
CA PHE A 55 6.54 1.53 -0.65
C PHE A 55 7.86 2.27 -0.60
N GLY A 56 8.79 1.85 -1.43
CA GLY A 56 10.11 2.46 -1.53
C GLY A 56 10.57 2.56 -2.98
N HIS A 57 11.40 3.56 -3.22
CA HIS A 57 12.04 3.78 -4.49
C HIS A 57 13.55 3.84 -4.28
N GLY A 58 14.30 2.97 -4.95
CA GLY A 58 15.75 2.88 -4.89
C GLY A 58 16.40 3.06 -6.25
N LYS A 59 17.56 3.69 -6.28
CA LYS A 59 18.40 3.83 -7.48
C LYS A 59 19.81 3.32 -7.21
N ALA A 60 20.35 2.54 -8.13
CA ALA A 60 21.74 2.04 -8.09
C ALA A 60 22.30 1.77 -9.50
N ARG A 61 23.56 1.41 -9.58
CA ARG A 61 24.18 0.98 -10.84
C ARG A 61 23.74 -0.42 -11.24
N GLU A 62 23.47 -1.26 -10.25
CA GLU A 62 23.03 -2.65 -10.40
C GLU A 62 21.58 -2.83 -9.93
N VAL A 63 20.86 -3.78 -10.54
CA VAL A 63 19.46 -4.06 -10.22
C VAL A 63 19.29 -4.58 -8.79
N PRO A 64 20.08 -5.56 -8.29
CA PRO A 64 19.91 -6.07 -6.93
C PRO A 64 20.10 -4.99 -5.87
N GLU A 65 21.09 -4.11 -6.06
CA GLU A 65 21.34 -3.00 -5.14
C GLU A 65 20.21 -1.97 -5.16
N ALA A 66 19.62 -1.69 -6.34
CA ALA A 66 18.47 -0.80 -6.45
C ALA A 66 17.25 -1.36 -5.71
N ILE A 67 16.98 -2.67 -5.82
CA ILE A 67 15.92 -3.37 -5.12
C ILE A 67 16.15 -3.30 -3.61
N ARG A 68 17.36 -3.66 -3.12
CA ARG A 68 17.69 -3.58 -1.69
C ARG A 68 17.44 -2.19 -1.11
N LYS A 69 17.91 -1.14 -1.76
CA LYS A 69 17.67 0.25 -1.34
C LYS A 69 16.18 0.61 -1.33
N ALA A 70 15.42 0.12 -2.30
CA ALA A 70 13.96 0.33 -2.36
C ALA A 70 13.24 -0.39 -1.22
N THR A 71 13.60 -1.65 -0.92
CA THR A 71 13.05 -2.44 0.18
C THR A 71 13.34 -1.79 1.53
N ASP A 72 14.56 -1.33 1.77
CA ASP A 72 14.94 -0.60 3.00
C ASP A 72 14.14 0.71 3.15
N ALA A 73 13.91 1.43 2.05
CA ALA A 73 13.09 2.63 2.05
C ALA A 73 11.61 2.32 2.33
N ALA A 74 11.08 1.22 1.78
CA ALA A 74 9.71 0.76 2.00
C ALA A 74 9.46 0.35 3.47
N LYS A 75 10.39 -0.41 4.07
CA LYS A 75 10.33 -0.81 5.49
C LYS A 75 10.29 0.38 6.44
N ARG A 76 10.97 1.48 6.12
CA ARG A 76 10.94 2.72 6.91
C ARG A 76 9.63 3.48 6.79
N GLY A 77 8.91 3.31 5.68
CA GLY A 77 7.67 4.00 5.35
C GLY A 77 6.40 3.19 5.59
N LEU A 78 6.41 2.16 6.44
CA LEU A 78 5.26 1.33 6.72
C LEU A 78 4.10 2.14 7.33
N THR A 79 2.92 1.98 6.75
CA THR A 79 1.67 2.61 7.19
C THR A 79 0.66 1.53 7.52
N ARG A 80 -0.06 1.66 8.64
CA ARG A 80 -1.14 0.76 9.01
C ARG A 80 -2.45 1.23 8.40
N VAL A 81 -3.17 0.33 7.75
CA VAL A 81 -4.46 0.57 7.10
C VAL A 81 -5.54 -0.23 7.86
N PRO A 82 -6.64 0.41 8.27
CA PRO A 82 -7.75 -0.31 8.87
C PRO A 82 -8.47 -1.13 7.81
N LEU A 83 -8.60 -2.44 8.04
CA LEU A 83 -9.32 -3.37 7.17
C LEU A 83 -10.58 -3.87 7.85
N ARG A 84 -11.65 -4.07 7.09
CA ARG A 84 -12.87 -4.74 7.54
C ARG A 84 -12.60 -6.25 7.53
N GLU A 85 -12.72 -6.89 8.70
CA GLU A 85 -12.51 -8.34 8.89
C GLU A 85 -11.14 -8.85 8.40
N GLY A 86 -10.14 -7.96 8.28
CA GLY A 86 -8.84 -8.30 7.70
C GLY A 86 -8.87 -8.60 6.19
N ARG A 87 -10.00 -8.43 5.50
CA ARG A 87 -10.21 -8.87 4.11
C ARG A 87 -10.39 -7.74 3.12
N THR A 88 -11.20 -6.73 3.45
CA THR A 88 -11.61 -5.67 2.51
C THR A 88 -11.58 -4.28 3.15
N LEU A 89 -11.94 -3.28 2.38
CA LEU A 89 -12.07 -1.89 2.82
C LEU A 89 -13.35 -1.67 3.64
N HIS A 90 -13.35 -0.65 4.51
CA HIS A 90 -14.55 -0.24 5.25
C HIS A 90 -15.55 0.50 4.37
N HIS A 91 -15.08 1.27 3.40
CA HIS A 91 -15.90 2.06 2.47
C HIS A 91 -15.13 2.31 1.16
N ASP A 92 -15.84 2.71 0.13
CA ASP A 92 -15.25 3.14 -1.13
C ASP A 92 -14.44 4.42 -0.93
N VAL A 93 -13.31 4.54 -1.62
CA VAL A 93 -12.42 5.69 -1.47
C VAL A 93 -11.70 6.00 -2.78
N ALA A 94 -11.55 7.29 -3.05
CA ALA A 94 -10.74 7.79 -4.13
C ALA A 94 -9.42 8.38 -3.61
N GLY A 95 -8.33 8.13 -4.33
CA GLY A 95 -7.03 8.71 -4.03
C GLY A 95 -6.42 9.41 -5.24
N ARG A 96 -5.57 10.40 -4.98
CA ARG A 96 -4.91 11.17 -6.03
C ARG A 96 -3.45 11.45 -5.70
N HIS A 97 -2.59 11.30 -6.70
CA HIS A 97 -1.21 11.78 -6.62
C HIS A 97 -0.71 12.19 -7.99
N GLY A 98 -0.37 13.48 -8.15
CA GLY A 98 -0.04 14.04 -9.45
C GLY A 98 -1.17 13.85 -10.45
N ALA A 99 -0.87 13.28 -11.62
CA ALA A 99 -1.86 12.91 -12.64
C ALA A 99 -2.59 11.59 -12.32
N GLY A 100 -2.09 10.78 -11.34
CA GLY A 100 -2.69 9.52 -10.96
C GLY A 100 -3.96 9.72 -10.14
N ARG A 101 -5.03 9.06 -10.54
CA ARG A 101 -6.29 8.95 -9.79
C ARG A 101 -6.62 7.48 -9.67
N VAL A 102 -6.99 7.04 -8.49
CA VAL A 102 -7.42 5.66 -8.23
C VAL A 102 -8.77 5.68 -7.53
N TYR A 103 -9.58 4.69 -7.85
CA TYR A 103 -10.84 4.46 -7.18
C TYR A 103 -10.83 3.05 -6.62
N LEU A 104 -11.08 2.90 -5.32
CA LEU A 104 -11.08 1.65 -4.58
C LEU A 104 -12.48 1.40 -4.04
N ARG A 105 -13.02 0.21 -4.28
CA ARG A 105 -14.32 -0.22 -3.78
C ARG A 105 -14.17 -1.41 -2.86
N ALA A 106 -14.91 -1.36 -1.75
CA ALA A 106 -15.10 -2.52 -0.91
C ALA A 106 -15.88 -3.60 -1.69
N ALA A 107 -15.47 -4.86 -1.54
CA ALA A 107 -16.08 -5.96 -2.26
C ALA A 107 -16.56 -7.05 -1.29
N PRO A 108 -17.63 -7.79 -1.65
CA PRO A 108 -18.09 -8.94 -0.88
C PRO A 108 -17.05 -10.06 -0.88
N PRO A 109 -17.11 -10.98 0.10
CA PRO A 109 -16.25 -12.16 0.16
C PRO A 109 -16.33 -12.99 -1.12
N GLY A 110 -15.15 -13.45 -1.61
CA GLY A 110 -15.06 -14.27 -2.82
C GLY A 110 -14.85 -13.50 -4.12
N THR A 111 -14.90 -12.15 -4.10
CA THR A 111 -14.63 -11.33 -5.29
C THR A 111 -13.17 -11.41 -5.74
N GLY A 112 -12.24 -11.58 -4.77
CA GLY A 112 -10.81 -11.54 -5.03
C GLY A 112 -10.27 -10.13 -5.29
N ILE A 113 -9.00 -10.05 -5.68
CA ILE A 113 -8.33 -8.78 -5.98
C ILE A 113 -8.49 -8.46 -7.48
N ILE A 114 -9.38 -7.53 -7.80
CA ILE A 114 -9.58 -7.01 -9.16
C ILE A 114 -8.92 -5.63 -9.25
N ALA A 115 -7.66 -5.59 -9.68
CA ALA A 115 -6.87 -4.37 -9.72
C ALA A 115 -5.79 -4.42 -10.80
N GLY A 116 -5.36 -3.24 -11.26
CA GLY A 116 -4.19 -3.11 -12.15
C GLY A 116 -2.89 -3.50 -11.43
N GLY A 117 -1.87 -3.96 -12.17
CA GLY A 117 -0.63 -4.53 -11.63
C GLY A 117 -0.01 -3.78 -10.43
N PRO A 118 0.26 -2.46 -10.52
CA PRO A 118 0.83 -1.70 -9.41
C PRO A 118 -0.04 -1.68 -8.16
N MET A 119 -1.37 -1.57 -8.31
CA MET A 119 -2.32 -1.60 -7.20
C MET A 119 -2.46 -3.00 -6.61
N ARG A 120 -2.50 -4.03 -7.47
CA ARG A 120 -2.57 -5.43 -7.04
C ARG A 120 -1.40 -5.79 -6.13
N ALA A 121 -0.17 -5.39 -6.49
CA ALA A 121 1.00 -5.61 -5.64
C ALA A 121 0.83 -4.99 -4.24
N VAL A 122 0.23 -3.80 -4.13
CA VAL A 122 -0.05 -3.15 -2.85
C VAL A 122 -1.07 -3.94 -2.03
N PHE A 123 -2.17 -4.40 -2.65
CA PHE A 123 -3.22 -5.12 -1.92
C PHE A 123 -2.78 -6.51 -1.46
N GLU A 124 -2.02 -7.23 -2.28
CA GLU A 124 -1.48 -8.54 -1.93
C GLU A 124 -0.47 -8.46 -0.77
N THR A 125 0.42 -7.46 -0.77
CA THR A 125 1.37 -7.25 0.34
C THR A 125 0.70 -6.73 1.61
N LEU A 126 -0.41 -5.99 1.48
CA LEU A 126 -1.24 -5.55 2.61
C LEU A 126 -2.02 -6.71 3.26
N GLY A 127 -2.28 -7.80 2.51
CA GLY A 127 -3.07 -8.94 2.96
C GLY A 127 -4.57 -8.82 2.67
N MET A 128 -4.97 -7.90 1.77
CA MET A 128 -6.36 -7.82 1.33
C MET A 128 -6.73 -9.05 0.47
N GLN A 129 -7.97 -9.50 0.60
CA GLN A 129 -8.51 -10.61 -0.16
C GLN A 129 -9.53 -10.18 -1.20
N ASP A 130 -10.36 -9.20 -0.87
CA ASP A 130 -11.48 -8.76 -1.72
C ASP A 130 -11.45 -7.25 -1.90
N VAL A 131 -11.18 -6.81 -3.13
CA VAL A 131 -11.17 -5.39 -3.51
C VAL A 131 -11.33 -5.23 -5.01
N VAL A 132 -12.10 -4.23 -5.43
CA VAL A 132 -12.19 -3.80 -6.82
C VAL A 132 -11.56 -2.42 -6.95
N ALA A 133 -10.61 -2.26 -7.86
CA ALA A 133 -9.90 -1.01 -8.02
C ALA A 133 -9.64 -0.68 -9.49
N LYS A 134 -9.74 0.61 -9.80
CA LYS A 134 -9.44 1.14 -11.13
C LYS A 134 -8.47 2.31 -11.04
N SER A 135 -7.42 2.28 -11.86
CA SER A 135 -6.54 3.42 -12.07
C SER A 135 -7.04 4.27 -13.22
N LEU A 136 -7.08 5.58 -13.01
CA LEU A 136 -7.53 6.61 -13.95
C LEU A 136 -6.44 7.69 -14.05
N GLY A 137 -6.29 8.27 -15.24
CA GLY A 137 -5.48 9.47 -15.47
C GLY A 137 -4.00 9.23 -15.79
N THR A 138 -3.37 8.14 -15.38
CA THR A 138 -1.97 7.83 -15.71
C THR A 138 -1.67 6.34 -15.67
N SER A 139 -0.73 5.91 -16.52
CA SER A 139 -0.15 4.57 -16.49
C SER A 139 1.17 4.50 -15.71
N ASN A 140 1.70 5.63 -15.22
CA ASN A 140 2.96 5.65 -14.47
C ASN A 140 2.83 4.89 -13.13
N PRO A 141 3.54 3.75 -12.95
CA PRO A 141 3.40 2.91 -11.76
C PRO A 141 3.68 3.65 -10.45
N TYR A 142 4.62 4.59 -10.46
CA TYR A 142 4.97 5.38 -9.29
C TYR A 142 3.81 6.27 -8.82
N ASN A 143 3.14 6.96 -9.74
CA ASN A 143 1.99 7.79 -9.41
C ASN A 143 0.79 6.96 -8.98
N VAL A 144 0.57 5.79 -9.64
CA VAL A 144 -0.51 4.87 -9.27
C VAL A 144 -0.32 4.34 -7.86
N VAL A 145 0.88 3.85 -7.50
CA VAL A 145 1.17 3.38 -6.14
C VAL A 145 0.95 4.49 -5.12
N ARG A 146 1.47 5.69 -5.34
CA ARG A 146 1.26 6.83 -4.43
C ARG A 146 -0.21 7.23 -4.28
N ALA A 147 -0.96 7.25 -5.38
CA ALA A 147 -2.40 7.51 -5.32
C ALA A 147 -3.15 6.42 -4.54
N THR A 148 -2.74 5.14 -4.67
CA THR A 148 -3.29 4.04 -3.88
C THR A 148 -3.00 4.23 -2.39
N PHE A 149 -1.79 4.61 -2.03
CA PHE A 149 -1.44 4.92 -0.63
C PHE A 149 -2.20 6.14 -0.09
N ASP A 150 -2.45 7.17 -0.91
CA ASP A 150 -3.29 8.30 -0.52
C ASP A 150 -4.74 7.84 -0.24
N ALA A 151 -5.31 7.00 -1.09
CA ALA A 151 -6.62 6.40 -0.87
C ALA A 151 -6.66 5.57 0.43
N LEU A 152 -5.69 4.68 0.64
CA LEU A 152 -5.61 3.83 1.84
C LEU A 152 -5.45 4.63 3.13
N LYS A 153 -4.74 5.76 3.11
CA LYS A 153 -4.60 6.66 4.28
C LYS A 153 -5.89 7.40 4.62
N ARG A 154 -6.76 7.61 3.65
CA ARG A 154 -8.09 8.23 3.84
C ARG A 154 -9.14 7.24 4.34
N GLN A 155 -8.78 5.97 4.49
CA GLN A 155 -9.68 4.94 4.98
C GLN A 155 -9.98 5.15 6.46
N ASP A 156 -11.25 5.34 6.79
CA ASP A 156 -11.72 5.50 8.15
C ASP A 156 -12.36 4.21 8.69
N SER A 157 -11.95 3.79 9.89
CA SER A 157 -12.62 2.69 10.57
C SER A 157 -13.89 3.20 11.29
N PRO A 158 -14.93 2.36 11.45
CA PRO A 158 -16.14 2.74 12.20
C PRO A 158 -15.84 3.19 13.64
N ARG A 159 -14.79 2.60 14.25
CA ARG A 159 -14.34 2.99 15.60
C ARG A 159 -13.77 4.41 15.62
N ALA A 160 -12.94 4.77 14.62
CA ALA A 160 -12.38 6.11 14.52
C ALA A 160 -13.46 7.17 14.26
N VAL A 161 -14.44 6.85 13.40
CA VAL A 161 -15.59 7.73 13.14
C VAL A 161 -16.46 7.90 14.38
N ALA A 162 -16.75 6.82 15.11
CA ALA A 162 -17.53 6.83 16.33
C ALA A 162 -16.87 7.70 17.41
N ALA A 163 -15.57 7.53 17.62
CA ALA A 163 -14.80 8.34 18.56
C ALA A 163 -14.81 9.83 18.19
N ARG A 164 -14.64 10.16 16.90
CA ARG A 164 -14.65 11.54 16.39
C ARG A 164 -16.02 12.21 16.52
N ARG A 165 -17.11 11.43 16.42
CA ARG A 165 -18.50 11.91 16.54
C ARG A 165 -19.10 11.76 17.93
N ASN A 166 -18.35 11.18 18.88
CA ASN A 166 -18.78 10.88 20.24
C ASN A 166 -20.10 10.07 20.30
N VAL A 167 -20.22 9.05 19.43
CA VAL A 167 -21.37 8.15 19.36
C VAL A 167 -20.94 6.69 19.50
N LYS A 168 -21.87 5.81 19.88
CA LYS A 168 -21.59 4.37 19.96
C LYS A 168 -21.45 3.77 18.55
N VAL A 169 -20.52 2.84 18.36
CA VAL A 169 -20.31 2.13 17.08
C VAL A 169 -21.59 1.43 16.62
N SER A 170 -22.36 0.83 17.55
CA SER A 170 -23.65 0.19 17.25
C SER A 170 -24.66 1.11 16.59
N ALA A 171 -24.74 2.39 17.02
CA ALA A 171 -25.62 3.38 16.43
C ALA A 171 -25.22 3.73 14.98
N LEU A 172 -23.92 3.78 14.68
CA LEU A 172 -23.45 3.99 13.31
C LEU A 172 -23.76 2.79 12.39
N GLN A 173 -23.65 1.59 12.92
CA GLN A 173 -23.96 0.37 12.16
C GLN A 173 -25.46 0.19 11.90
N ALA A 174 -26.33 0.52 12.87
CA ALA A 174 -27.77 0.50 12.68
C ALA A 174 -28.19 1.47 11.55
N ARG A 175 -27.74 2.72 11.62
CA ARG A 175 -28.03 3.74 10.61
C ARG A 175 -27.57 3.35 9.20
N ARG A 176 -26.46 2.62 9.08
CA ARG A 176 -25.98 2.11 7.79
C ARG A 176 -26.90 1.03 7.23
N ARG A 177 -27.38 0.09 8.06
CA ARG A 177 -28.31 -0.95 7.65
C ARG A 177 -29.64 -0.37 7.16
N ASP A 178 -30.14 0.66 7.84
CA ASP A 178 -31.38 1.34 7.46
C ASP A 178 -31.25 1.98 6.06
N ILE A 179 -30.13 2.64 5.77
CA ILE A 179 -29.84 3.22 4.45
C ILE A 179 -29.69 2.13 3.38
N GLU A 180 -28.98 1.04 3.69
CA GLU A 180 -28.80 -0.09 2.76
C GLU A 180 -30.14 -0.79 2.46
N ALA A 181 -31.06 -0.84 3.43
CA ALA A 181 -32.41 -1.40 3.27
C ALA A 181 -33.31 -0.46 2.43
N GLU A 182 -33.25 0.84 2.63
CA GLU A 182 -33.96 1.83 1.79
C GLU A 182 -33.51 1.76 0.33
N GLN A 183 -32.18 1.70 0.08
CA GLN A 183 -31.63 1.61 -1.29
C GLN A 183 -31.90 0.28 -1.99
N ALA A 184 -32.25 -0.78 -1.27
CA ALA A 184 -32.64 -2.06 -1.84
C ALA A 184 -34.14 -2.16 -2.12
N ALA A 185 -34.95 -1.24 -1.59
CA ALA A 185 -36.40 -1.19 -1.75
C ALA A 185 -36.85 -0.29 -2.93
N ASP A 186 -35.94 0.59 -3.41
CA ASP A 186 -36.11 1.42 -4.61
C ASP A 186 -35.55 0.71 -5.85
#